data_5406f25cb8f437589fc23e678029a8fe
#
_entry.id   5406f25cb8f437589fc23e678029a8fe
#
_cell.length_a   1.000
_cell.length_b   1.000
_cell.length_c   1.000
_cell.angle_alpha   90.00
_cell.angle_beta   90.00
_cell.angle_gamma   90.00
#
_symmetry.space_group_name_H-M   'P 1'
#
loop_
_entity.id
_entity.type
_entity.pdbx_description
1 polymer ?
#
loop_
_entity_poly.entity_id
_entity_poly.type
_entity_poly.pdbx_seq_one_letter_code
_entity_poly.pdbx_strand_id
1 'polypeptide(L)'
;MFPSTINSSRFDTKKNPRSGPLSSRAIVKKITTDINVCFVVDCTHSMKPYIKEIGEKIFEIVDTLRPFTKDNKFQLKISFVGYYDYNNKDAYYDLFVKDFTVNYDDFSAYVIAIETQSGYDCAEDVLGGLNTVNSLSWTNGHNMIFHFADAPGHGWGAGKHAAGEISRFKNGHPNDVPYTDILNTFKSNGIYYNFAKITEYCDYMINDFMKVININIMDMKSPYDMAKTVGITIHDTITCTVETKDRTIF
;
A
#
# COMPACT_ATOMS: atom_id res chain seq x y z
N MET A 1 -62.82 -55.79 33.31
CA MET A 1 -63.91 -56.10 32.34
C MET A 1 -63.51 -55.47 31.03
N PHE A 2 -63.14 -56.30 30.06
CA PHE A 2 -63.07 -55.95 28.64
C PHE A 2 -64.49 -56.00 28.06
N PRO A 3 -64.77 -55.28 26.94
CA PRO A 3 -64.39 -55.74 25.60
C PRO A 3 -64.02 -54.55 24.69
N SER A 4 -62.96 -54.72 23.85
CA SER A 4 -62.98 -55.09 22.40
C SER A 4 -63.99 -54.32 21.49
N THR A 5 -63.40 -53.55 20.55
CA THR A 5 -63.79 -53.69 19.14
C THR A 5 -62.71 -53.05 18.21
N ILE A 6 -62.28 -53.87 17.26
CA ILE A 6 -61.43 -53.59 16.10
C ILE A 6 -62.31 -52.82 15.09
N ASN A 7 -61.78 -51.80 14.43
CA ASN A 7 -62.22 -51.45 13.09
C ASN A 7 -61.12 -50.97 12.21
N SER A 8 -60.95 -51.74 11.17
CA SER A 8 -60.02 -51.52 10.04
C SER A 8 -60.58 -50.48 9.10
N SER A 9 -59.73 -49.55 8.64
CA SER A 9 -59.96 -49.02 7.29
C SER A 9 -58.76 -48.18 6.78
N ARG A 10 -58.32 -48.65 5.66
CA ARG A 10 -57.77 -47.91 4.49
C ARG A 10 -56.46 -47.19 4.59
N PHE A 11 -55.51 -47.85 3.97
CA PHE A 11 -54.28 -47.27 3.39
C PHE A 11 -54.67 -46.23 2.31
N ASP A 12 -54.31 -44.98 2.54
CA ASP A 12 -54.35 -43.94 1.52
C ASP A 12 -52.89 -43.63 1.14
N THR A 13 -52.49 -44.10 -0.02
CA THR A 13 -51.19 -43.83 -0.63
C THR A 13 -51.16 -42.40 -1.17
N LYS A 14 -50.72 -41.43 -0.36
CA LYS A 14 -50.40 -40.11 -0.86
C LYS A 14 -49.04 -40.13 -1.53
N LYS A 15 -49.04 -39.87 -2.83
CA LYS A 15 -47.90 -39.69 -3.71
C LYS A 15 -46.96 -38.65 -3.12
N ASN A 16 -45.72 -39.07 -2.94
CA ASN A 16 -44.58 -38.20 -2.64
C ASN A 16 -44.38 -37.22 -3.81
N PRO A 17 -44.30 -35.88 -3.58
CA PRO A 17 -43.89 -34.97 -4.63
C PRO A 17 -42.42 -35.19 -4.89
N ARG A 18 -42.09 -35.42 -6.15
CA ARG A 18 -40.71 -35.55 -6.68
C ARG A 18 -39.88 -34.33 -6.24
N SER A 19 -38.85 -34.58 -5.46
CA SER A 19 -37.79 -33.64 -5.22
C SER A 19 -37.05 -33.43 -6.56
N GLY A 20 -37.35 -32.30 -7.20
CA GLY A 20 -36.58 -31.86 -8.35
C GLY A 20 -35.12 -31.61 -7.92
N PRO A 21 -34.13 -31.76 -8.82
CA PRO A 21 -32.76 -31.55 -8.48
C PRO A 21 -32.57 -30.10 -8.01
N LEU A 22 -32.10 -29.94 -6.77
CA LEU A 22 -31.58 -28.68 -6.27
C LEU A 22 -30.46 -28.28 -7.20
N SER A 23 -30.70 -27.33 -8.08
CA SER A 23 -29.68 -26.66 -8.86
C SER A 23 -28.73 -26.00 -7.88
N SER A 24 -27.64 -26.67 -7.57
CA SER A 24 -26.49 -26.07 -6.94
C SER A 24 -25.91 -25.06 -7.94
N ARG A 25 -26.41 -23.83 -7.91
CA ARG A 25 -25.68 -22.71 -8.50
C ARG A 25 -24.35 -22.63 -7.77
N ALA A 26 -23.32 -23.21 -8.35
CA ALA A 26 -21.98 -22.96 -7.92
C ALA A 26 -21.79 -21.43 -7.96
N ILE A 27 -21.62 -20.83 -6.78
CA ILE A 27 -21.20 -19.45 -6.67
C ILE A 27 -19.75 -19.47 -7.19
N VAL A 28 -19.60 -19.19 -8.48
CA VAL A 28 -18.28 -18.92 -9.06
C VAL A 28 -17.80 -17.66 -8.36
N LYS A 29 -16.95 -17.82 -7.37
CA LYS A 29 -16.27 -16.70 -6.70
C LYS A 29 -15.44 -16.02 -7.78
N LYS A 30 -15.92 -14.85 -8.24
CA LYS A 30 -15.18 -14.07 -9.24
C LYS A 30 -13.81 -13.76 -8.62
N ILE A 31 -12.74 -14.29 -9.23
CA ILE A 31 -11.38 -14.01 -8.77
C ILE A 31 -11.11 -12.55 -9.14
N THR A 32 -11.02 -11.71 -8.13
CA THR A 32 -10.57 -10.32 -8.29
C THR A 32 -9.05 -10.28 -8.11
N THR A 33 -8.38 -9.52 -8.95
CA THR A 33 -6.96 -9.22 -8.77
C THR A 33 -6.84 -7.99 -7.86
N ASP A 34 -6.00 -8.07 -6.86
CA ASP A 34 -5.80 -6.94 -5.96
C ASP A 34 -4.86 -5.90 -6.59
N ILE A 35 -5.13 -4.64 -6.34
CA ILE A 35 -4.24 -3.51 -6.56
C ILE A 35 -3.85 -3.03 -5.17
N ASN A 36 -2.63 -3.35 -4.74
CA ASN A 36 -2.12 -3.00 -3.43
C ASN A 36 -1.24 -1.76 -3.56
N VAL A 37 -1.64 -0.66 -2.96
CA VAL A 37 -0.93 0.62 -2.97
C VAL A 37 -0.52 0.98 -1.55
N CYS A 38 0.78 1.08 -1.31
CA CYS A 38 1.34 1.55 -0.05
C CYS A 38 1.89 2.97 -0.20
N PHE A 39 1.39 3.89 0.60
CA PHE A 39 1.96 5.22 0.76
C PHE A 39 3.03 5.15 1.85
N VAL A 40 4.28 5.40 1.47
CA VAL A 40 5.41 5.54 2.40
C VAL A 40 5.75 7.02 2.46
N VAL A 41 5.65 7.62 3.64
CA VAL A 41 5.66 9.08 3.74
C VAL A 41 6.58 9.53 4.87
N ASP A 42 7.47 10.43 4.55
CA ASP A 42 8.15 11.24 5.54
C ASP A 42 7.10 12.09 6.29
N CYS A 43 7.03 11.94 7.60
CA CYS A 43 6.07 12.61 8.47
C CYS A 43 6.69 13.78 9.25
N THR A 44 7.75 14.38 8.72
CA THR A 44 8.30 15.62 9.26
C THR A 44 7.44 16.85 8.93
N HIS A 45 7.71 17.98 9.58
CA HIS A 45 6.86 19.16 9.46
C HIS A 45 6.78 19.73 8.05
N SER A 46 7.83 19.63 7.27
CA SER A 46 7.87 20.08 5.87
C SER A 46 6.89 19.31 4.99
N MET A 47 6.61 18.06 5.35
CA MET A 47 5.74 17.15 4.60
C MET A 47 4.24 17.30 4.91
N LYS A 48 3.88 18.13 5.89
CA LYS A 48 2.47 18.32 6.31
C LYS A 48 1.48 18.55 5.15
N PRO A 49 1.79 19.40 4.14
CA PRO A 49 0.88 19.61 3.00
C PRO A 49 0.63 18.34 2.19
N TYR A 50 1.65 17.48 2.01
CA TYR A 50 1.55 16.23 1.26
C TYR A 50 0.75 15.18 2.02
N ILE A 51 0.97 15.04 3.34
CA ILE A 51 0.19 14.14 4.21
C ILE A 51 -1.29 14.52 4.15
N LYS A 52 -1.59 15.82 4.25
CA LYS A 52 -2.96 16.33 4.15
C LYS A 52 -3.60 15.95 2.81
N GLU A 53 -2.90 16.18 1.69
CA GLU A 53 -3.40 15.81 0.36
C GLU A 53 -3.64 14.31 0.23
N ILE A 54 -2.77 13.44 0.75
CA ILE A 54 -2.99 11.99 0.74
C ILE A 54 -4.31 11.66 1.45
N GLY A 55 -4.53 12.22 2.64
CA GLY A 55 -5.74 11.95 3.41
C GLY A 55 -7.01 12.50 2.76
N GLU A 56 -6.98 13.76 2.29
CA GLU A 56 -8.17 14.44 1.75
C GLU A 56 -8.52 13.98 0.33
N LYS A 57 -7.50 13.57 -0.47
CA LYS A 57 -7.65 13.28 -1.90
C LYS A 57 -7.66 11.79 -2.25
N ILE A 58 -7.70 10.93 -1.26
CA ILE A 58 -7.71 9.48 -1.51
C ILE A 58 -8.88 9.06 -2.41
N PHE A 59 -10.04 9.69 -2.28
CA PHE A 59 -11.20 9.39 -3.10
C PHE A 59 -11.01 9.79 -4.57
N GLU A 60 -10.21 10.82 -4.88
CA GLU A 60 -9.85 11.18 -6.25
C GLU A 60 -8.98 10.09 -6.89
N ILE A 61 -8.06 9.49 -6.12
CA ILE A 61 -7.26 8.35 -6.57
C ILE A 61 -8.17 7.15 -6.84
N VAL A 62 -9.07 6.83 -5.92
CA VAL A 62 -10.05 5.73 -6.06
C VAL A 62 -10.91 5.93 -7.30
N ASP A 63 -11.39 7.15 -7.55
CA ASP A 63 -12.23 7.48 -8.70
C ASP A 63 -11.48 7.34 -10.04
N THR A 64 -10.19 7.72 -10.08
CA THR A 64 -9.34 7.50 -11.27
C THR A 64 -9.25 6.02 -11.64
N LEU A 65 -9.31 5.13 -10.64
CA LEU A 65 -9.22 3.68 -10.83
C LEU A 65 -10.60 3.00 -11.02
N ARG A 66 -11.68 3.78 -10.99
CA ARG A 66 -13.06 3.25 -11.17
C ARG A 66 -13.24 2.43 -12.45
N PRO A 67 -12.62 2.74 -13.61
CA PRO A 67 -12.73 1.89 -14.81
C PRO A 67 -12.26 0.45 -14.59
N PHE A 68 -11.25 0.24 -13.75
CA PHE A 68 -10.71 -1.09 -13.44
C PHE A 68 -11.52 -1.83 -12.37
N THR A 69 -12.09 -1.09 -11.41
CA THR A 69 -12.79 -1.67 -10.25
C THR A 69 -14.28 -1.89 -10.49
N LYS A 70 -14.89 -1.19 -11.48
CA LYS A 70 -16.33 -1.20 -11.76
C LYS A 70 -16.91 -2.60 -12.00
N ASP A 71 -16.17 -3.47 -12.70
CA ASP A 71 -16.62 -4.81 -13.04
C ASP A 71 -16.19 -5.86 -12.01
N ASN A 72 -15.73 -5.43 -10.82
CA ASN A 72 -15.11 -6.28 -9.81
C ASN A 72 -13.98 -7.18 -10.36
N LYS A 73 -13.25 -6.71 -11.37
CA LYS A 73 -12.05 -7.39 -11.88
C LYS A 73 -10.85 -7.14 -10.97
N PHE A 74 -10.79 -5.94 -10.40
CA PHE A 74 -9.76 -5.50 -9.48
C PHE A 74 -10.37 -4.97 -8.18
N GLN A 75 -9.63 -5.12 -7.09
CA GLN A 75 -9.93 -4.50 -5.80
C GLN A 75 -8.75 -3.66 -5.35
N LEU A 76 -8.97 -2.35 -5.19
CA LEU A 76 -7.95 -1.46 -4.64
C LEU A 76 -7.87 -1.63 -3.12
N LYS A 77 -6.68 -1.88 -2.63
CA LYS A 77 -6.31 -1.88 -1.21
C LYS A 77 -5.22 -0.84 -0.99
N ILE A 78 -5.36 -0.07 0.05
CA ILE A 78 -4.43 1.01 0.39
C ILE A 78 -3.86 0.80 1.78
N SER A 79 -2.60 1.17 1.97
CA SER A 79 -1.89 1.14 3.25
C SER A 79 -1.03 2.38 3.41
N PHE A 80 -0.61 2.67 4.63
CA PHE A 80 0.22 3.82 4.96
C PHE A 80 1.32 3.42 5.93
N VAL A 81 2.54 3.88 5.63
CA VAL A 81 3.69 3.82 6.52
C VAL A 81 4.29 5.21 6.58
N GLY A 82 4.22 5.84 7.74
CA GLY A 82 4.85 7.13 8.00
C GLY A 82 6.07 6.98 8.90
N TYR A 83 7.14 7.66 8.57
CA TYR A 83 8.37 7.72 9.35
C TYR A 83 8.77 9.17 9.62
N TYR A 84 9.66 9.39 10.57
CA TYR A 84 10.32 10.66 10.85
C TYR A 84 11.72 10.36 11.43
N ASP A 85 12.43 11.33 11.95
CA ASP A 85 13.79 11.14 12.44
C ASP A 85 13.84 10.36 13.77
N TYR A 86 14.96 9.72 14.05
CA TYR A 86 15.27 9.12 15.34
C TYR A 86 15.28 10.17 16.45
N ASN A 87 14.60 9.89 17.54
CA ASN A 87 14.66 10.79 18.69
C ASN A 87 16.01 10.68 19.46
N ASN A 88 16.36 11.74 20.22
CA ASN A 88 17.65 11.85 20.92
C ASN A 88 17.96 10.76 21.97
N LYS A 89 17.03 9.85 22.27
CA LYS A 89 17.15 8.91 23.39
C LYS A 89 17.42 7.48 22.95
N ASP A 90 17.77 7.24 21.68
CA ASP A 90 17.95 5.89 21.13
C ASP A 90 16.74 4.97 21.40
N ALA A 91 15.59 5.58 21.71
CA ALA A 91 14.36 4.87 21.91
C ALA A 91 13.72 4.59 20.54
N TYR A 92 13.29 3.37 20.34
CA TYR A 92 12.36 3.04 19.27
C TYR A 92 11.20 4.03 19.35
N TYR A 93 10.93 4.71 18.25
CA TYR A 93 9.72 5.50 18.10
C TYR A 93 8.71 4.69 17.27
N ASP A 94 7.45 4.93 17.54
CA ASP A 94 6.39 4.24 16.81
C ASP A 94 6.20 4.87 15.43
N LEU A 95 6.44 4.09 14.38
CA LEU A 95 6.07 4.47 13.03
C LEU A 95 4.55 4.58 12.89
N PHE A 96 4.09 5.47 12.04
CA PHE A 96 2.67 5.53 11.68
C PHE A 96 2.35 4.39 10.70
N VAL A 97 1.65 3.35 11.16
CA VAL A 97 1.36 2.18 10.32
C VAL A 97 -0.13 1.93 10.26
N LYS A 98 -0.67 1.92 9.04
CA LYS A 98 -1.99 1.40 8.74
C LYS A 98 -1.86 0.35 7.65
N ASP A 99 -2.14 -0.90 7.99
CA ASP A 99 -2.08 -2.01 7.04
C ASP A 99 -3.18 -1.92 5.98
N PHE A 100 -3.11 -2.74 4.96
CA PHE A 100 -3.99 -2.70 3.80
C PHE A 100 -5.48 -2.74 4.17
N THR A 101 -6.22 -1.78 3.65
CA THR A 101 -7.66 -1.65 3.85
C THR A 101 -8.39 -1.29 2.56
N VAL A 102 -9.67 -1.62 2.50
CA VAL A 102 -10.64 -1.16 1.50
C VAL A 102 -11.59 -0.11 2.10
N ASN A 103 -11.44 0.20 3.37
CA ASN A 103 -12.19 1.25 4.04
C ASN A 103 -11.46 2.59 3.88
N TYR A 104 -11.78 3.31 2.82
CA TYR A 104 -11.11 4.56 2.45
C TYR A 104 -11.45 5.71 3.40
N ASP A 105 -12.64 5.71 4.02
CA ASP A 105 -13.02 6.71 5.04
C ASP A 105 -12.13 6.58 6.28
N ASP A 106 -11.93 5.35 6.76
CA ASP A 106 -11.08 5.05 7.90
C ASP A 106 -9.59 5.32 7.58
N PHE A 107 -9.17 5.07 6.34
CA PHE A 107 -7.83 5.44 5.87
C PHE A 107 -7.63 6.96 5.86
N SER A 108 -8.56 7.70 5.25
CA SER A 108 -8.54 9.17 5.22
C SER A 108 -8.47 9.76 6.62
N ALA A 109 -9.36 9.32 7.52
CA ALA A 109 -9.39 9.79 8.90
C ALA A 109 -8.07 9.51 9.64
N TYR A 110 -7.47 8.34 9.43
CA TYR A 110 -6.19 7.97 10.01
C TYR A 110 -5.06 8.90 9.54
N VAL A 111 -4.95 9.10 8.21
CA VAL A 111 -3.86 9.92 7.64
C VAL A 111 -3.99 11.39 8.03
N ILE A 112 -5.21 11.95 8.02
CA ILE A 112 -5.47 13.34 8.43
C ILE A 112 -5.13 13.58 9.91
N ALA A 113 -5.29 12.56 10.75
CA ALA A 113 -4.99 12.64 12.18
C ALA A 113 -3.49 12.56 12.51
N ILE A 114 -2.61 12.33 11.52
CA ILE A 114 -1.17 12.25 11.76
C ILE A 114 -0.63 13.63 12.16
N GLU A 115 -0.04 13.68 13.33
CA GLU A 115 0.71 14.84 13.80
C GLU A 115 2.16 14.73 13.33
N THR A 116 2.59 15.69 12.51
CA THR A 116 3.96 15.75 12.01
C THR A 116 4.95 16.02 13.12
N GLN A 117 6.13 15.43 13.04
CA GLN A 117 7.19 15.57 14.02
C GLN A 117 8.32 16.47 13.50
N SER A 118 9.13 17.02 14.40
CA SER A 118 10.38 17.69 14.01
C SER A 118 11.51 16.69 14.03
N GLY A 119 12.29 16.62 12.95
CA GLY A 119 13.58 15.96 12.95
C GLY A 119 14.64 16.75 13.75
N TYR A 120 15.77 16.14 14.05
CA TYR A 120 16.92 16.77 14.70
C TYR A 120 17.98 17.21 13.69
N ASP A 121 18.01 16.59 12.56
CA ASP A 121 18.84 16.95 11.40
C ASP A 121 18.00 16.76 10.11
N CYS A 122 18.62 16.85 8.93
CA CYS A 122 17.86 16.71 7.68
C CYS A 122 17.81 15.27 7.17
N ALA A 123 18.38 14.31 7.89
CA ALA A 123 18.28 12.92 7.53
C ALA A 123 17.20 12.24 8.39
N GLU A 124 16.40 11.41 7.75
CA GLU A 124 15.21 10.81 8.36
C GLU A 124 15.35 9.27 8.41
N ASP A 125 14.48 8.58 9.18
CA ASP A 125 14.50 7.11 9.26
C ASP A 125 13.80 6.46 8.05
N VAL A 126 14.32 6.74 6.87
CA VAL A 126 13.82 6.14 5.62
C VAL A 126 13.89 4.62 5.66
N LEU A 127 14.99 4.05 6.20
CA LEU A 127 15.18 2.60 6.19
C LEU A 127 14.25 1.88 7.15
N GLY A 128 13.94 2.46 8.31
CA GLY A 128 12.93 1.93 9.21
C GLY A 128 11.54 1.94 8.57
N GLY A 129 11.17 3.04 7.90
CA GLY A 129 9.94 3.14 7.12
C GLY A 129 9.85 2.06 6.05
N LEU A 130 10.86 1.96 5.19
CA LEU A 130 10.88 0.97 4.10
C LEU A 130 10.95 -0.48 4.60
N ASN A 131 11.66 -0.75 5.69
CA ASN A 131 11.69 -2.09 6.27
C ASN A 131 10.30 -2.50 6.81
N THR A 132 9.57 -1.56 7.37
CA THR A 132 8.20 -1.79 7.86
C THR A 132 7.24 -2.17 6.74
N VAL A 133 7.43 -1.64 5.53
CA VAL A 133 6.64 -2.03 4.34
C VAL A 133 6.74 -3.52 4.04
N ASN A 134 7.88 -4.16 4.30
CA ASN A 134 8.05 -5.61 4.12
C ASN A 134 7.16 -6.45 5.04
N SER A 135 6.70 -5.89 6.16
CA SER A 135 5.84 -6.60 7.14
C SER A 135 4.35 -6.41 6.92
N LEU A 136 3.94 -5.57 5.95
CA LEU A 136 2.53 -5.37 5.62
C LEU A 136 1.89 -6.62 4.99
N SER A 137 0.56 -6.71 5.08
CA SER A 137 -0.23 -7.84 4.58
C SER A 137 -0.42 -7.78 3.05
N TRP A 138 0.67 -7.83 2.30
CA TRP A 138 0.65 -7.87 0.84
C TRP A 138 -0.12 -9.07 0.32
N THR A 139 -0.91 -8.88 -0.72
CA THR A 139 -1.65 -9.95 -1.40
C THR A 139 -1.16 -10.13 -2.83
N ASN A 140 -1.53 -11.25 -3.46
CA ASN A 140 -1.23 -11.45 -4.87
C ASN A 140 -1.97 -10.43 -5.74
N GLY A 141 -1.22 -9.68 -6.55
CA GLY A 141 -1.81 -8.64 -7.38
C GLY A 141 -0.77 -7.69 -7.94
N HIS A 142 -1.20 -6.45 -8.20
CA HIS A 142 -0.32 -5.34 -8.57
C HIS A 142 0.13 -4.63 -7.29
N ASN A 143 1.37 -4.82 -6.91
CA ASN A 143 1.94 -4.28 -5.68
C ASN A 143 2.74 -3.01 -5.99
N MET A 144 2.41 -1.89 -5.36
CA MET A 144 3.02 -0.59 -5.62
C MET A 144 3.33 0.15 -4.33
N ILE A 145 4.50 0.78 -4.29
CA ILE A 145 4.87 1.75 -3.27
C ILE A 145 4.89 3.13 -3.92
N PHE A 146 4.34 4.12 -3.21
CA PHE A 146 4.50 5.53 -3.48
C PHE A 146 5.21 6.16 -2.29
N HIS A 147 6.51 6.43 -2.45
CA HIS A 147 7.36 6.99 -1.41
C HIS A 147 7.49 8.49 -1.59
N PHE A 148 7.02 9.27 -0.62
CA PHE A 148 7.07 10.74 -0.60
C PHE A 148 8.11 11.18 0.43
N ALA A 149 9.13 11.90 -0.03
CA ALA A 149 10.15 12.45 0.85
C ALA A 149 10.76 13.73 0.27
N ASP A 150 11.09 14.66 1.15
CA ASP A 150 11.86 15.86 0.84
C ASP A 150 13.29 15.81 1.42
N ALA A 151 13.59 14.77 2.21
CA ALA A 151 14.87 14.54 2.85
C ALA A 151 15.36 13.08 2.66
N PRO A 152 16.68 12.81 2.62
CA PRO A 152 17.24 11.48 2.49
C PRO A 152 17.24 10.72 3.82
N GLY A 153 17.50 9.42 3.77
CA GLY A 153 17.79 8.62 4.95
C GLY A 153 19.18 8.90 5.52
N HIS A 154 19.39 8.49 6.78
CA HIS A 154 20.71 8.50 7.41
C HIS A 154 21.72 7.71 6.58
N GLY A 155 22.94 8.22 6.50
CA GLY A 155 24.00 7.70 5.63
C GLY A 155 24.10 8.40 4.26
N TRP A 156 23.05 9.11 3.82
CA TRP A 156 23.03 9.89 2.56
C TRP A 156 22.96 11.41 2.78
N GLY A 157 22.81 11.87 4.02
CA GLY A 157 22.64 13.28 4.37
C GLY A 157 23.83 14.21 4.09
N ALA A 158 24.97 13.69 3.65
CA ALA A 158 26.19 14.46 3.38
C ALA A 158 26.33 14.91 1.92
N GLY A 159 25.22 15.05 1.18
CA GLY A 159 25.26 15.55 -0.19
C GLY A 159 25.83 16.96 -0.30
N LYS A 160 26.18 17.39 -1.53
CA LYS A 160 26.77 18.72 -1.83
C LYS A 160 25.98 19.93 -1.28
N HIS A 161 24.74 19.74 -0.89
CA HIS A 161 23.83 20.78 -0.41
C HIS A 161 23.70 20.81 1.12
N ALA A 162 24.21 19.80 1.83
CA ALA A 162 24.22 19.73 3.29
C ALA A 162 25.50 20.34 3.89
N ALA A 163 25.93 21.50 3.40
CA ALA A 163 27.08 22.23 3.95
C ALA A 163 26.74 22.70 5.36
N GLY A 164 27.19 21.96 6.35
CA GLY A 164 27.02 22.25 7.78
C GLY A 164 26.22 21.25 8.56
N GLU A 165 25.66 20.25 7.91
CA GLU A 165 24.87 19.23 8.57
C GLU A 165 25.73 18.15 9.21
N ILE A 166 25.65 18.09 10.53
CA ILE A 166 26.22 17.01 11.32
C ILE A 166 25.12 15.98 11.51
N SER A 167 24.93 15.09 10.51
CA SER A 167 24.06 13.94 10.72
C SER A 167 24.61 13.13 11.89
N ARG A 168 23.79 12.90 12.87
CA ARG A 168 24.12 12.07 14.04
C ARG A 168 24.54 10.65 13.61
N PHE A 169 23.95 10.16 12.53
CA PHE A 169 24.20 8.84 11.96
C PHE A 169 24.78 8.95 10.55
N LYS A 170 25.92 9.60 10.42
CA LYS A 170 26.60 9.87 9.15
C LYS A 170 26.79 8.63 8.26
N ASN A 171 26.89 7.45 8.85
CA ASN A 171 27.09 6.18 8.14
C ASN A 171 25.85 5.27 8.19
N GLY A 172 24.66 5.82 8.47
CA GLY A 172 23.44 5.07 8.76
C GLY A 172 23.27 4.77 10.24
N HIS A 173 22.05 4.50 10.68
CA HIS A 173 21.78 4.13 12.05
C HIS A 173 22.26 2.67 12.31
N PRO A 174 22.86 2.37 13.47
CA PRO A 174 23.44 1.04 13.74
C PRO A 174 22.44 -0.13 13.66
N ASN A 175 21.17 0.14 13.88
CA ASN A 175 20.10 -0.86 13.84
C ASN A 175 19.37 -0.94 12.49
N ASP A 176 19.78 -0.16 11.49
CA ASP A 176 19.16 -0.20 10.18
C ASP A 176 19.38 -1.55 9.50
N VAL A 177 18.32 -2.08 8.92
CA VAL A 177 18.44 -3.16 7.94
C VAL A 177 19.09 -2.59 6.69
N PRO A 178 20.10 -3.25 6.10
CA PRO A 178 20.74 -2.77 4.87
C PRO A 178 19.72 -2.49 3.78
N TYR A 179 19.79 -1.32 3.14
CA TYR A 179 18.85 -0.96 2.08
C TYR A 179 18.80 -2.00 0.94
N THR A 180 19.92 -2.65 0.67
CA THR A 180 20.02 -3.72 -0.34
C THR A 180 19.10 -4.90 -0.01
N ASP A 181 18.97 -5.27 1.26
CA ASP A 181 18.17 -6.39 1.70
C ASP A 181 16.67 -6.02 1.64
N ILE A 182 16.33 -4.80 2.07
CA ILE A 182 14.98 -4.25 1.98
C ILE A 182 14.51 -4.24 0.52
N LEU A 183 15.31 -3.64 -0.38
CA LEU A 183 14.94 -3.47 -1.78
C LEU A 183 14.98 -4.79 -2.58
N ASN A 184 15.84 -5.73 -2.22
CA ASN A 184 15.81 -7.08 -2.79
C ASN A 184 14.52 -7.81 -2.40
N THR A 185 13.99 -7.58 -1.20
CA THR A 185 12.68 -8.10 -0.80
C THR A 185 11.56 -7.49 -1.63
N PHE A 186 11.58 -6.18 -1.89
CA PHE A 186 10.60 -5.54 -2.79
C PHE A 186 10.67 -6.14 -4.19
N LYS A 187 11.88 -6.30 -4.73
CA LYS A 187 12.10 -6.88 -6.06
C LYS A 187 11.58 -8.32 -6.15
N SER A 188 11.84 -9.15 -5.15
CA SER A 188 11.38 -10.55 -5.12
C SER A 188 9.85 -10.65 -4.99
N ASN A 189 9.21 -9.68 -4.34
CA ASN A 189 7.75 -9.60 -4.19
C ASN A 189 7.06 -8.88 -5.37
N GLY A 190 7.80 -8.50 -6.42
CA GLY A 190 7.26 -7.82 -7.59
C GLY A 190 6.64 -6.46 -7.28
N ILE A 191 7.20 -5.74 -6.32
CA ILE A 191 6.71 -4.41 -5.92
C ILE A 191 7.26 -3.36 -6.88
N TYR A 192 6.37 -2.58 -7.51
CA TYR A 192 6.70 -1.40 -8.28
C TYR A 192 7.00 -0.24 -7.34
N TYR A 193 8.22 0.28 -7.40
CA TYR A 193 8.65 1.37 -6.54
C TYR A 193 8.57 2.70 -7.27
N ASN A 194 7.68 3.58 -6.80
CA ASN A 194 7.53 4.95 -7.28
C ASN A 194 8.02 5.89 -6.19
N PHE A 195 8.94 6.80 -6.54
CA PHE A 195 9.48 7.80 -5.63
C PHE A 195 9.01 9.19 -6.04
N ALA A 196 8.20 9.81 -5.20
CA ALA A 196 7.74 11.18 -5.33
C ALA A 196 8.81 12.12 -4.76
N LYS A 197 9.70 12.58 -5.63
CA LYS A 197 10.80 13.45 -5.27
C LYS A 197 10.33 14.88 -5.12
N ILE A 198 10.46 15.43 -3.90
CA ILE A 198 10.06 16.79 -3.57
C ILE A 198 11.26 17.73 -3.64
N THR A 199 12.44 17.26 -3.22
CA THR A 199 13.70 18.02 -3.27
C THR A 199 14.81 17.21 -3.94
N GLU A 200 15.92 17.88 -4.26
CA GLU A 200 17.14 17.26 -4.80
C GLU A 200 17.99 16.60 -3.70
N TYR A 201 17.66 16.79 -2.43
CA TYR A 201 18.41 16.19 -1.32
C TYR A 201 18.38 14.67 -1.35
N CYS A 202 17.31 14.08 -1.88
CA CYS A 202 17.15 12.63 -2.00
C CYS A 202 17.99 11.98 -3.13
N ASP A 203 18.63 12.75 -4.03
CA ASP A 203 19.22 12.22 -5.26
C ASP A 203 20.30 11.15 -5.02
N TYR A 204 21.16 11.33 -4.02
CA TYR A 204 22.19 10.33 -3.72
C TYR A 204 21.60 9.01 -3.23
N MET A 205 20.59 9.07 -2.35
CA MET A 205 19.87 7.91 -1.86
C MET A 205 19.16 7.19 -3.01
N ILE A 206 18.42 7.94 -3.84
CA ILE A 206 17.71 7.39 -5.00
C ILE A 206 18.70 6.70 -5.95
N ASN A 207 19.85 7.31 -6.24
CA ASN A 207 20.87 6.73 -7.12
C ASN A 207 21.42 5.40 -6.56
N ASP A 208 21.59 5.28 -5.25
CA ASP A 208 22.01 4.02 -4.63
C ASP A 208 20.90 2.97 -4.69
N PHE A 209 19.66 3.34 -4.42
CA PHE A 209 18.50 2.45 -4.52
C PHE A 209 18.31 1.92 -5.95
N MET A 210 18.51 2.77 -6.96
CA MET A 210 18.41 2.39 -8.38
C MET A 210 19.46 1.36 -8.84
N LYS A 211 20.54 1.15 -8.08
CA LYS A 211 21.49 0.05 -8.31
C LYS A 211 20.92 -1.32 -7.96
N VAL A 212 19.84 -1.36 -7.15
CA VAL A 212 19.23 -2.59 -6.65
C VAL A 212 17.88 -2.87 -7.33
N ILE A 213 17.03 -1.84 -7.46
CA ILE A 213 15.67 -1.94 -7.98
C ILE A 213 15.37 -0.81 -8.96
N ASN A 214 14.49 -1.07 -9.94
CA ASN A 214 13.99 0.02 -10.79
C ASN A 214 13.07 0.93 -10.00
N ILE A 215 13.30 2.23 -10.08
CA ILE A 215 12.48 3.25 -9.43
C ILE A 215 11.89 4.16 -10.50
N ASN A 216 10.59 4.34 -10.46
CA ASN A 216 9.91 5.38 -11.23
C ASN A 216 9.96 6.68 -10.42
N ILE A 217 10.72 7.66 -10.90
CA ILE A 217 10.87 8.95 -10.22
C ILE A 217 9.78 9.90 -10.72
N MET A 218 8.99 10.43 -9.79
CA MET A 218 7.97 11.43 -10.04
C MET A 218 8.43 12.75 -9.41
N ASP A 219 8.76 13.75 -10.23
CA ASP A 219 9.08 15.09 -9.73
C ASP A 219 7.80 15.74 -9.17
N MET A 220 7.73 15.87 -7.86
CA MET A 220 6.57 16.38 -7.15
C MET A 220 6.78 17.85 -6.77
N LYS A 221 6.37 18.75 -7.66
CA LYS A 221 6.55 20.20 -7.46
C LYS A 221 5.48 20.83 -6.56
N SER A 222 4.33 20.17 -6.43
CA SER A 222 3.22 20.66 -5.65
C SER A 222 2.43 19.51 -5.03
N PRO A 223 2.02 19.62 -3.76
CA PRO A 223 1.12 18.62 -3.17
C PRO A 223 -0.21 18.51 -3.93
N TYR A 224 -0.71 19.58 -4.54
CA TYR A 224 -1.99 19.59 -5.28
C TYR A 224 -2.02 18.69 -6.51
N ASP A 225 -0.86 18.33 -7.08
CA ASP A 225 -0.78 17.44 -8.25
C ASP A 225 -0.70 15.96 -7.84
N MET A 226 -0.60 15.68 -6.55
CA MET A 226 -0.28 14.36 -6.02
C MET A 226 -1.35 13.31 -6.37
N ALA A 227 -2.61 13.57 -6.07
CA ALA A 227 -3.69 12.60 -6.30
C ALA A 227 -3.80 12.22 -7.79
N LYS A 228 -3.69 13.21 -8.68
CA LYS A 228 -3.71 13.00 -10.12
C LYS A 228 -2.51 12.18 -10.59
N THR A 229 -1.30 12.54 -10.14
CA THR A 229 -0.06 11.86 -10.53
C THR A 229 -0.07 10.41 -10.06
N VAL A 230 -0.44 10.15 -8.81
CA VAL A 230 -0.57 8.79 -8.26
C VAL A 230 -1.62 8.00 -9.03
N GLY A 231 -2.82 8.56 -9.24
CA GLY A 231 -3.90 7.88 -9.97
C GLY A 231 -3.49 7.50 -11.39
N ILE A 232 -2.84 8.39 -12.14
CA ILE A 232 -2.32 8.12 -13.50
C ILE A 232 -1.26 7.03 -13.45
N THR A 233 -0.30 7.12 -12.53
CA THR A 233 0.79 6.13 -12.41
C THR A 233 0.26 4.73 -12.12
N ILE A 234 -0.73 4.59 -11.24
CA ILE A 234 -1.39 3.31 -10.97
C ILE A 234 -2.10 2.80 -12.24
N HIS A 235 -2.88 3.67 -12.89
CA HIS A 235 -3.60 3.35 -14.13
C HIS A 235 -2.66 2.79 -15.19
N ASP A 236 -1.57 3.50 -15.47
CA ASP A 236 -0.60 3.13 -16.52
C ASP A 236 0.12 1.83 -16.17
N THR A 237 0.50 1.63 -14.91
CA THR A 237 1.13 0.38 -14.45
C THR A 237 0.21 -0.83 -14.67
N ILE A 238 -1.07 -0.71 -14.34
CA ILE A 238 -2.04 -1.80 -14.54
C ILE A 238 -2.26 -2.07 -16.03
N THR A 239 -2.45 -1.03 -16.83
CA THR A 239 -2.70 -1.13 -18.28
C THR A 239 -1.54 -1.82 -18.98
N CYS A 240 -0.30 -1.40 -18.74
CA CYS A 240 0.89 -2.05 -19.29
C CYS A 240 0.99 -3.53 -18.92
N THR A 241 0.62 -3.89 -17.69
CA THR A 241 0.71 -5.27 -17.22
C THR A 241 -0.38 -6.15 -17.86
N VAL A 242 -1.57 -5.62 -18.10
CA VAL A 242 -2.67 -6.36 -18.76
C VAL A 242 -2.32 -6.62 -20.21
N GLU A 243 -1.85 -5.62 -20.96
CA GLU A 243 -1.48 -5.76 -22.37
C GLU A 243 -0.33 -6.74 -22.62
N THR A 244 0.65 -6.81 -21.69
CA THR A 244 1.76 -7.76 -21.82
C THR A 244 1.31 -9.19 -21.59
N LYS A 245 0.35 -9.45 -20.72
CA LYS A 245 -0.22 -10.80 -20.50
C LYS A 245 -1.02 -11.28 -21.71
N ASP A 246 -1.79 -10.41 -22.34
CA ASP A 246 -2.58 -10.77 -23.54
C ASP A 246 -1.70 -11.11 -24.75
N ARG A 247 -0.50 -10.52 -24.88
CA ARG A 247 0.47 -10.84 -25.95
C ARG A 247 1.24 -12.13 -25.74
N THR A 248 1.25 -12.70 -24.53
CA THR A 248 2.01 -13.93 -24.20
C THR A 248 1.16 -15.21 -24.38
N ILE A 249 -0.10 -15.08 -24.80
CA ILE A 249 -1.04 -16.20 -24.97
C ILE A 249 -1.15 -16.65 -26.46
N PHE A 250 -0.28 -16.12 -27.35
CA PHE A 250 -0.23 -16.54 -28.77
C PHE A 250 1.06 -17.27 -29.09
#